data_c3b808c51edb191be79e11626816e169
#
_entry.id   c3b808c51edb191be79e11626816e169
#
_cell.length_a   1.000
_cell.length_b   1.000
_cell.length_c   1.000
_cell.angle_alpha   90.00
_cell.angle_beta   90.00
_cell.angle_gamma   90.00
#
_symmetry.space_group_name_H-M   'P 1'
#
loop_
_entity.id
_entity.type
_entity.pdbx_description
1 polymer ?
#
loop_
_entity_poly.entity_id
_entity_poly.type
_entity_poly.pdbx_seq_one_letter_code
_entity_poly.pdbx_strand_id
1 'polypeptide(L)'
;MKKLSIYITVLLAAALTACNEDFNEGVASPQSYGQEEAAGKITFTATGVAPINLGNVEEESVAVAVFTTPAVKEEATLSYKMKLDNKVTLIVDDKGYVATEDLQNAVAQIYGIRPVERTMNAVLTSYVAVGKTVYAAPAESYELKVTPEAPVIESAYYINGSLTWEQNVAFVNTSGDPYTNSVFTTTVPALVTDNTGAKDAYFLIKSNSGKSLGAVDADNDAPEGNLILSETANPIKISGGDYKSVRISINMMEGTYKIEKTMDAPHLWIPGNHQEWKPSQAPTLYKPEGNNAYWGMSELNGGFKFTAQPYWPDGSNGGLDYGYDYFTSKEGMTNDGGNLSLPQGIYYLSLIHI
;
A
#
# COMPACT_ATOMS: atom_id res chain seq x y z
N MET A 1 25.17 4.13 -1.46
CA MET A 1 24.63 5.32 -2.11
C MET A 1 23.37 5.89 -1.43
N LYS A 2 22.45 5.09 -0.85
CA LYS A 2 21.24 5.58 -0.14
C LYS A 2 21.52 6.49 1.09
N LYS A 3 22.62 6.34 1.77
CA LYS A 3 22.95 7.17 2.97
C LYS A 3 23.41 8.59 2.63
N LEU A 4 23.92 8.83 1.43
CA LEU A 4 24.37 10.16 1.00
C LEU A 4 23.18 11.06 0.64
N SER A 5 22.14 10.49 0.05
CA SER A 5 20.89 11.20 -0.31
C SER A 5 20.17 11.78 0.92
N ILE A 6 20.10 11.01 2.02
CA ILE A 6 19.45 11.46 3.27
C ILE A 6 20.18 12.67 3.90
N TYR A 7 21.51 12.70 3.84
CA TYR A 7 22.27 13.83 4.38
C TYR A 7 22.15 15.10 3.56
N ILE A 8 22.02 14.98 2.23
CA ILE A 8 21.80 16.13 1.33
C ILE A 8 20.40 16.70 1.58
N THR A 9 19.38 15.87 1.75
CA THR A 9 17.99 16.32 2.03
C THR A 9 17.90 17.03 3.37
N VAL A 10 18.58 16.52 4.41
CA VAL A 10 18.61 17.17 5.74
C VAL A 10 19.39 18.49 5.71
N LEU A 11 20.48 18.58 4.94
CA LEU A 11 21.24 19.82 4.82
C LEU A 11 20.46 20.90 4.03
N LEU A 12 19.69 20.50 3.01
CA LEU A 12 18.82 21.42 2.25
C LEU A 12 17.64 21.91 3.11
N ALA A 13 17.04 21.02 3.93
CA ALA A 13 15.99 21.40 4.87
C ALA A 13 16.48 22.40 5.94
N ALA A 14 17.71 22.22 6.45
CA ALA A 14 18.31 23.15 7.40
C ALA A 14 18.62 24.52 6.78
N ALA A 15 18.97 24.57 5.48
CA ALA A 15 19.15 25.85 4.78
C ALA A 15 17.85 26.60 4.50
N LEU A 16 16.71 25.89 4.41
CA LEU A 16 15.39 26.49 4.18
C LEU A 16 14.77 27.06 5.46
N THR A 17 15.12 26.56 6.66
CA THR A 17 14.63 27.10 7.94
C THR A 17 15.37 28.35 8.37
N ALA A 18 16.56 28.62 7.84
CA ALA A 18 17.33 29.84 8.18
C ALA A 18 16.78 31.12 7.55
N CYS A 19 15.78 31.05 6.66
CA CYS A 19 15.18 32.23 6.00
C CYS A 19 13.82 32.64 6.62
N ASN A 20 13.42 32.05 7.76
CA ASN A 20 12.12 32.35 8.37
C ASN A 20 12.24 33.05 9.73
N GLU A 21 13.37 33.69 9.99
CA GLU A 21 13.47 34.58 11.16
C GLU A 21 12.94 35.95 10.80
N ASP A 22 11.96 36.38 11.59
CA ASP A 22 11.35 37.71 11.60
C ASP A 22 12.40 38.79 11.42
N PHE A 23 12.35 39.49 10.32
CA PHE A 23 13.06 40.73 10.14
C PHE A 23 12.38 41.75 11.05
N ASN A 24 12.96 41.99 12.21
CA ASN A 24 12.52 43.06 13.11
C ASN A 24 12.57 44.41 12.36
N GLU A 25 11.42 44.91 11.99
CA GLU A 25 11.23 46.27 11.41
C GLU A 25 11.57 47.40 12.39
N GLY A 26 12.43 47.18 13.38
CA GLY A 26 12.61 48.11 14.46
C GLY A 26 14.02 48.68 14.68
N VAL A 27 15.04 48.27 13.92
CA VAL A 27 16.42 48.68 14.23
C VAL A 27 17.18 49.14 12.98
N ALA A 28 16.85 50.26 12.46
CA ALA A 28 17.76 51.27 11.87
C ALA A 28 16.94 52.47 11.45
N SER A 29 17.28 53.64 11.98
CA SER A 29 16.84 54.93 11.43
C SER A 29 17.19 55.01 9.96
N PRO A 30 16.31 55.54 9.09
CA PRO A 30 16.62 55.66 7.69
C PRO A 30 17.84 56.55 7.50
N GLN A 31 18.99 55.99 7.21
CA GLN A 31 20.08 56.75 6.64
C GLN A 31 19.66 57.13 5.25
N SER A 32 19.47 58.43 5.02
CA SER A 32 19.28 58.99 3.69
C SER A 32 20.57 58.85 2.85
N TYR A 33 20.73 57.68 2.28
CA TYR A 33 21.61 57.55 1.13
C TYR A 33 20.83 58.06 -0.08
N GLY A 34 21.50 58.90 -0.93
CA GLY A 34 20.92 59.47 -2.14
C GLY A 34 20.14 58.46 -2.94
N GLN A 35 19.07 58.89 -3.59
CA GLN A 35 18.16 58.05 -4.36
C GLN A 35 18.95 56.99 -5.08
N GLU A 36 18.91 55.76 -4.53
CA GLU A 36 19.30 54.60 -5.30
C GLU A 36 18.42 54.62 -6.56
N GLU A 37 19.07 54.72 -7.71
CA GLU A 37 18.41 54.58 -9.01
C GLU A 37 17.51 53.36 -8.87
N ALA A 38 16.21 53.53 -8.97
CA ALA A 38 15.21 52.51 -8.81
C ALA A 38 15.69 51.31 -9.68
N ALA A 39 16.06 50.23 -9.03
CA ALA A 39 16.48 49.03 -9.71
C ALA A 39 15.40 48.72 -10.75
N GLY A 40 15.72 48.87 -12.03
CA GLY A 40 14.72 48.87 -13.09
C GLY A 40 13.82 47.67 -12.90
N LYS A 41 12.51 47.87 -12.89
CA LYS A 41 11.51 46.85 -12.60
C LYS A 41 11.84 45.63 -13.47
N ILE A 42 12.36 44.56 -12.81
CA ILE A 42 12.69 43.34 -13.51
C ILE A 42 11.37 42.70 -13.94
N THR A 43 11.08 42.77 -15.23
CA THR A 43 9.91 42.05 -15.79
C THR A 43 10.32 40.65 -16.13
N PHE A 44 9.59 39.70 -15.62
CA PHE A 44 9.78 38.28 -15.84
C PHE A 44 8.45 37.67 -16.27
N THR A 45 8.46 36.91 -17.35
CA THR A 45 7.29 36.22 -17.88
C THR A 45 7.62 34.74 -18.07
N ALA A 46 6.70 33.88 -17.69
CA ALA A 46 6.79 32.44 -17.90
C ALA A 46 5.44 31.90 -18.35
N THR A 47 5.48 30.85 -19.13
CA THR A 47 4.30 30.11 -19.59
C THR A 47 4.48 28.62 -19.30
N GLY A 48 3.35 27.92 -19.17
CA GLY A 48 3.35 26.47 -19.01
C GLY A 48 3.81 25.72 -20.25
N VAL A 49 4.05 24.44 -20.07
CA VAL A 49 4.36 23.45 -21.11
C VAL A 49 3.16 22.59 -21.43
N ALA A 50 3.28 21.70 -22.42
CA ALA A 50 2.28 20.65 -22.67
C ALA A 50 2.10 19.75 -21.43
N PRO A 51 0.94 19.07 -21.26
CA PRO A 51 0.71 18.14 -20.17
C PRO A 51 1.83 17.10 -20.05
N ILE A 52 2.33 16.91 -18.85
CA ILE A 52 3.41 15.99 -18.51
C ILE A 52 2.82 14.69 -17.96
N ASN A 53 3.19 13.54 -18.51
CA ASN A 53 2.91 12.24 -17.92
C ASN A 53 4.23 11.65 -17.40
N LEU A 54 4.43 11.68 -16.09
CA LEU A 54 5.68 11.24 -15.45
C LEU A 54 5.94 9.74 -15.62
N GLY A 55 4.90 8.92 -15.82
CA GLY A 55 5.07 7.50 -16.15
C GLY A 55 5.68 7.25 -17.53
N ASN A 56 5.78 8.28 -18.39
CA ASN A 56 6.39 8.19 -19.72
C ASN A 56 7.71 8.99 -19.82
N VAL A 57 8.19 9.60 -18.74
CA VAL A 57 9.43 10.38 -18.70
C VAL A 57 10.56 9.47 -18.25
N GLU A 58 11.51 9.22 -19.13
CA GLU A 58 12.72 8.43 -18.82
C GLU A 58 13.92 9.32 -18.41
N GLU A 59 13.80 10.64 -18.66
CA GLU A 59 14.85 11.60 -18.37
C GLU A 59 14.89 11.98 -16.88
N GLU A 60 16.08 12.30 -16.39
CA GLU A 60 16.29 12.76 -15.01
C GLU A 60 15.66 14.13 -14.72
N SER A 61 15.33 14.91 -15.75
CA SER A 61 14.71 16.22 -15.65
C SER A 61 13.65 16.44 -16.71
N VAL A 62 12.62 17.23 -16.38
CA VAL A 62 11.47 17.50 -17.24
C VAL A 62 11.19 19.00 -17.31
N ALA A 63 10.84 19.49 -18.50
CA ALA A 63 10.45 20.88 -18.68
C ALA A 63 9.11 21.18 -17.99
N VAL A 64 9.06 22.27 -17.22
CA VAL A 64 7.86 22.71 -16.50
C VAL A 64 7.47 24.14 -16.85
N ALA A 65 8.35 24.88 -17.50
CA ALA A 65 8.11 26.28 -17.90
C ALA A 65 8.87 26.64 -19.15
N VAL A 66 8.33 27.57 -19.91
CA VAL A 66 9.03 28.30 -20.96
C VAL A 66 9.11 29.75 -20.54
N PHE A 67 10.31 30.32 -20.49
CA PHE A 67 10.54 31.72 -20.12
C PHE A 67 11.72 32.32 -20.80
N THR A 68 11.81 33.66 -20.78
CA THR A 68 12.96 34.39 -21.23
C THR A 68 13.77 34.85 -20.03
N THR A 69 15.06 34.52 -20.01
CA THR A 69 15.98 34.96 -18.95
C THR A 69 15.95 36.49 -18.83
N PRO A 70 15.74 37.06 -17.63
CA PRO A 70 15.75 38.51 -17.43
C PRO A 70 17.10 39.10 -17.82
N ALA A 71 17.08 40.24 -18.47
CA ALA A 71 18.29 40.99 -18.73
C ALA A 71 18.82 41.59 -17.42
N VAL A 72 20.01 41.17 -17.00
CA VAL A 72 20.64 41.59 -15.74
C VAL A 72 22.07 42.05 -16.01
N LYS A 73 22.68 42.81 -15.06
CA LYS A 73 24.08 43.21 -15.11
C LYS A 73 25.01 41.99 -15.01
N GLU A 74 26.18 42.03 -15.60
CA GLU A 74 27.14 40.91 -15.65
C GLU A 74 27.51 40.32 -14.28
N GLU A 75 27.43 41.09 -13.22
CA GLU A 75 27.75 40.65 -11.83
C GLU A 75 26.58 39.98 -11.12
N ALA A 76 25.40 39.85 -11.74
CA ALA A 76 24.22 39.29 -11.11
C ALA A 76 24.17 37.78 -11.25
N THR A 77 23.77 37.07 -10.18
CA THR A 77 23.47 35.65 -10.22
C THR A 77 21.96 35.44 -10.29
N LEU A 78 21.52 34.60 -11.23
CA LEU A 78 20.14 34.24 -11.47
C LEU A 78 19.86 32.86 -10.88
N SER A 79 18.69 32.72 -10.23
CA SER A 79 18.13 31.42 -9.86
C SER A 79 16.61 31.46 -9.98
N TYR A 80 16.00 30.29 -10.14
CA TYR A 80 14.56 30.20 -10.38
C TYR A 80 13.93 29.20 -9.43
N LYS A 81 12.76 29.55 -8.92
CA LYS A 81 11.94 28.68 -8.08
C LYS A 81 10.51 28.71 -8.57
N MET A 82 9.90 27.54 -8.65
CA MET A 82 8.49 27.39 -9.00
C MET A 82 7.70 27.00 -7.75
N LYS A 83 6.62 27.70 -7.49
CA LYS A 83 5.70 27.37 -6.41
C LYS A 83 4.44 26.74 -7.00
N LEU A 84 4.10 25.54 -6.54
CA LEU A 84 2.92 24.77 -6.96
C LEU A 84 1.82 24.88 -5.91
N ASP A 85 0.63 25.35 -6.32
CA ASP A 85 -0.58 25.54 -5.48
C ASP A 85 -0.32 26.25 -4.15
N ASN A 86 0.68 27.10 -4.08
CA ASN A 86 1.17 27.71 -2.83
C ASN A 86 1.63 26.72 -1.74
N LYS A 87 1.86 25.44 -2.08
CA LYS A 87 2.18 24.40 -1.10
C LYS A 87 3.62 23.91 -1.20
N VAL A 88 4.12 23.65 -2.41
CA VAL A 88 5.44 23.09 -2.63
C VAL A 88 6.26 24.02 -3.51
N THR A 89 7.56 24.13 -3.22
CA THR A 89 8.49 24.94 -4.02
C THR A 89 9.56 24.03 -4.63
N LEU A 90 9.74 24.13 -5.95
CA LEU A 90 10.74 23.40 -6.72
C LEU A 90 11.84 24.35 -7.19
N ILE A 91 13.06 23.85 -7.31
CA ILE A 91 14.17 24.53 -7.97
C ILE A 91 14.06 24.29 -9.47
N VAL A 92 14.09 25.34 -10.26
CA VAL A 92 14.01 25.28 -11.72
C VAL A 92 15.36 25.72 -12.28
N ASP A 93 15.86 25.05 -13.29
CA ASP A 93 17.08 25.46 -13.96
C ASP A 93 16.87 26.66 -14.91
N ASP A 94 17.94 27.13 -15.55
CA ASP A 94 17.93 28.27 -16.47
C ASP A 94 17.22 27.98 -17.80
N LYS A 95 16.82 26.74 -18.06
CA LYS A 95 16.09 26.28 -19.23
C LYS A 95 14.64 25.95 -18.96
N GLY A 96 14.20 26.01 -17.70
CA GLY A 96 12.82 25.71 -17.30
C GLY A 96 12.58 24.25 -16.92
N TYR A 97 13.64 23.49 -16.55
CA TYR A 97 13.55 22.10 -16.14
C TYR A 97 13.64 21.95 -14.62
N VAL A 98 13.01 20.91 -14.12
CA VAL A 98 13.12 20.42 -12.74
C VAL A 98 13.54 18.95 -12.76
N ALA A 99 14.11 18.46 -11.66
CA ALA A 99 14.34 17.04 -11.52
C ALA A 99 13.00 16.29 -11.57
N THR A 100 12.91 15.22 -12.36
CA THR A 100 11.70 14.42 -12.54
C THR A 100 11.21 13.87 -11.21
N GLU A 101 12.11 13.39 -10.36
CA GLU A 101 11.81 12.90 -9.03
C GLU A 101 11.22 14.00 -8.12
N ASP A 102 11.76 15.23 -8.18
CA ASP A 102 11.26 16.36 -7.38
C ASP A 102 9.83 16.73 -7.78
N LEU A 103 9.52 16.73 -9.09
CA LEU A 103 8.16 16.98 -9.58
C LEU A 103 7.21 15.86 -9.16
N GLN A 104 7.62 14.60 -9.26
CA GLN A 104 6.85 13.44 -8.79
C GLN A 104 6.53 13.57 -7.31
N ASN A 105 7.54 13.87 -6.48
CA ASN A 105 7.37 14.04 -5.03
C ASN A 105 6.45 15.23 -4.69
N ALA A 106 6.56 16.34 -5.42
CA ALA A 106 5.69 17.50 -5.23
C ALA A 106 4.23 17.18 -5.55
N VAL A 107 3.96 16.50 -6.67
CA VAL A 107 2.59 16.07 -7.04
C VAL A 107 2.06 15.06 -6.03
N ALA A 108 2.88 14.09 -5.62
CA ALA A 108 2.52 13.08 -4.61
C ALA A 108 2.14 13.72 -3.28
N GLN A 109 2.90 14.75 -2.84
CA GLN A 109 2.63 15.48 -1.60
C GLN A 109 1.31 16.27 -1.65
N ILE A 110 0.95 16.82 -2.81
CA ILE A 110 -0.25 17.68 -2.94
C ILE A 110 -1.51 16.86 -3.21
N TYR A 111 -1.42 15.80 -4.03
CA TYR A 111 -2.56 15.08 -4.63
C TYR A 111 -2.50 13.56 -4.49
N GLY A 112 -1.41 13.00 -3.98
CA GLY A 112 -1.14 11.55 -4.03
C GLY A 112 -0.66 11.08 -5.40
N ILE A 113 -0.37 9.77 -5.47
CA ILE A 113 0.29 9.14 -6.64
C ILE A 113 -0.66 8.40 -7.59
N ARG A 114 -1.97 8.70 -7.55
CA ARG A 114 -2.90 8.15 -8.54
C ARG A 114 -2.55 8.65 -9.93
N PRO A 115 -2.49 7.80 -10.96
CA PRO A 115 -2.12 8.19 -12.34
C PRO A 115 -3.28 8.93 -13.05
N VAL A 116 -3.70 10.03 -12.47
CA VAL A 116 -4.75 10.92 -13.00
C VAL A 116 -4.14 12.30 -13.19
N GLU A 117 -4.39 12.92 -14.34
CA GLU A 117 -3.93 14.27 -14.62
C GLU A 117 -4.39 15.25 -13.53
N ARG A 118 -3.44 16.01 -13.00
CA ARG A 118 -3.65 17.07 -12.01
C ARG A 118 -3.34 18.40 -12.66
N THR A 119 -4.25 19.35 -12.52
CA THR A 119 -4.02 20.74 -12.91
C THR A 119 -3.62 21.52 -11.68
N MET A 120 -2.42 22.10 -11.71
CA MET A 120 -1.84 22.87 -10.60
C MET A 120 -1.63 24.30 -11.03
N ASN A 121 -1.83 25.24 -10.09
CA ASN A 121 -1.45 26.63 -10.30
C ASN A 121 0.06 26.76 -10.03
N ALA A 122 0.83 27.11 -11.06
CA ALA A 122 2.28 27.30 -10.97
C ALA A 122 2.65 28.78 -11.04
N VAL A 123 3.52 29.21 -10.15
CA VAL A 123 4.13 30.55 -10.17
C VAL A 123 5.65 30.41 -10.21
N LEU A 124 6.26 30.73 -11.33
CA LEU A 124 7.71 30.78 -11.46
C LEU A 124 8.24 32.15 -11.03
N THR A 125 9.23 32.16 -10.16
CA THR A 125 9.88 33.38 -9.68
C THR A 125 11.35 33.38 -10.05
N SER A 126 11.80 34.45 -10.72
CA SER A 126 13.23 34.71 -10.94
C SER A 126 13.79 35.44 -9.73
N TYR A 127 14.91 34.98 -9.21
CA TYR A 127 15.67 35.63 -8.16
C TYR A 127 16.98 36.17 -8.75
N VAL A 128 17.20 37.45 -8.62
CA VAL A 128 18.38 38.16 -9.11
C VAL A 128 19.20 38.61 -7.91
N ALA A 129 20.34 38.03 -7.69
CA ALA A 129 21.26 38.43 -6.62
C ALA A 129 22.34 39.36 -7.16
N VAL A 130 22.45 40.54 -6.56
CA VAL A 130 23.49 41.56 -6.86
C VAL A 130 24.19 41.92 -5.55
N GLY A 131 25.41 41.52 -5.39
CA GLY A 131 26.16 41.70 -4.14
C GLY A 131 25.45 40.99 -2.99
N LYS A 132 24.93 41.74 -2.01
CA LYS A 132 24.22 41.23 -0.83
C LYS A 132 22.68 41.34 -0.97
N THR A 133 22.17 41.87 -2.08
CA THR A 133 20.73 42.13 -2.25
C THR A 133 20.15 41.09 -3.22
N VAL A 134 18.97 40.58 -2.91
CA VAL A 134 18.21 39.66 -3.77
C VAL A 134 16.89 40.30 -4.16
N TYR A 135 16.62 40.38 -5.44
CA TYR A 135 15.35 40.86 -6.00
C TYR A 135 14.57 39.66 -6.51
N ALA A 136 13.29 39.58 -6.15
CA ALA A 136 12.39 38.55 -6.63
C ALA A 136 11.41 39.13 -7.66
N ALA A 137 11.30 38.50 -8.80
CA ALA A 137 10.38 38.86 -9.88
C ALA A 137 9.49 37.63 -10.20
N PRO A 138 8.30 37.52 -9.62
CA PRO A 138 7.36 36.45 -9.96
C PRO A 138 6.75 36.72 -11.34
N ALA A 139 6.60 35.66 -12.15
CA ALA A 139 5.78 35.68 -13.35
C ALA A 139 4.29 35.62 -12.98
N GLU A 140 3.43 35.88 -13.95
CA GLU A 140 2.01 35.55 -13.81
C GLU A 140 1.84 34.03 -13.63
N SER A 141 0.81 33.63 -12.88
CA SER A 141 0.51 32.24 -12.68
C SER A 141 0.00 31.57 -13.96
N TYR A 142 0.35 30.30 -14.12
CA TYR A 142 -0.12 29.48 -15.22
C TYR A 142 -0.53 28.08 -14.74
N GLU A 143 -1.31 27.39 -15.54
CA GLU A 143 -1.67 26.00 -15.28
C GLU A 143 -0.54 25.05 -15.72
N LEU A 144 -0.13 24.20 -14.78
CA LEU A 144 0.77 23.08 -15.06
C LEU A 144 -0.03 21.77 -14.88
N LYS A 145 -0.10 20.95 -15.95
CA LYS A 145 -0.80 19.69 -15.96
C LYS A 145 0.17 18.55 -15.85
N VAL A 146 0.03 17.73 -14.79
CA VAL A 146 0.92 16.61 -14.52
C VAL A 146 0.13 15.37 -14.14
N THR A 147 0.44 14.25 -14.78
CA THR A 147 0.00 12.91 -14.37
C THR A 147 1.16 12.27 -13.62
N PRO A 148 1.03 11.96 -12.32
CA PRO A 148 2.09 11.31 -11.57
C PRO A 148 2.33 9.89 -12.06
N GLU A 149 3.56 9.40 -11.92
CA GLU A 149 3.85 7.98 -12.02
C GLU A 149 3.25 7.26 -10.80
N ALA A 150 2.57 6.16 -11.04
CA ALA A 150 2.03 5.31 -10.00
C ALA A 150 2.63 3.91 -10.09
N PRO A 151 2.67 3.16 -8.98
CA PRO A 151 3.02 1.76 -9.03
C PRO A 151 2.07 1.01 -9.95
N VAL A 152 2.60 0.05 -10.70
CA VAL A 152 1.76 -0.83 -11.52
C VAL A 152 0.92 -1.70 -10.59
N ILE A 153 -0.40 -1.51 -10.61
CA ILE A 153 -1.35 -2.33 -9.87
C ILE A 153 -1.93 -3.37 -10.83
N GLU A 154 -1.72 -4.64 -10.53
CA GLU A 154 -2.23 -5.74 -11.34
C GLU A 154 -3.71 -6.02 -11.03
N SER A 155 -4.37 -6.72 -11.94
CA SER A 155 -5.81 -7.00 -11.84
C SER A 155 -6.16 -8.00 -10.73
N ALA A 156 -5.21 -8.84 -10.31
CA ALA A 156 -5.41 -9.84 -9.27
C ALA A 156 -4.14 -10.11 -8.47
N TYR A 157 -4.36 -10.42 -7.20
CA TYR A 157 -3.36 -10.87 -6.25
C TYR A 157 -3.85 -12.12 -5.52
N TYR A 158 -2.92 -12.96 -5.10
CA TYR A 158 -3.20 -14.23 -4.43
C TYR A 158 -2.30 -14.37 -3.20
N ILE A 159 -2.85 -14.91 -2.14
CA ILE A 159 -2.07 -15.36 -0.98
C ILE A 159 -1.59 -16.79 -1.25
N ASN A 160 -0.34 -17.09 -0.95
CA ASN A 160 0.27 -18.41 -1.10
C ASN A 160 1.28 -18.66 0.04
N GLY A 161 1.20 -19.82 0.64
CA GLY A 161 2.10 -20.24 1.72
C GLY A 161 1.42 -21.19 2.70
N SER A 162 2.05 -21.44 3.85
CA SER A 162 1.52 -22.38 4.83
C SER A 162 0.15 -21.99 5.37
N LEU A 163 -0.18 -20.68 5.40
CA LEU A 163 -1.51 -20.21 5.81
C LEU A 163 -2.62 -20.75 4.91
N THR A 164 -2.36 -20.98 3.65
CA THR A 164 -3.31 -21.48 2.66
C THR A 164 -2.93 -22.88 2.14
N TRP A 165 -2.00 -23.56 2.81
CA TRP A 165 -1.48 -24.85 2.40
C TRP A 165 -1.01 -24.86 0.94
N GLU A 166 -0.21 -23.84 0.58
CA GLU A 166 0.30 -23.64 -0.78
C GLU A 166 -0.77 -23.47 -1.86
N GLN A 167 -2.05 -23.33 -1.47
CA GLN A 167 -3.11 -22.96 -2.40
C GLN A 167 -3.11 -21.46 -2.66
N ASN A 168 -3.36 -21.08 -3.91
CA ASN A 168 -3.52 -19.69 -4.29
C ASN A 168 -4.94 -19.21 -3.94
N VAL A 169 -5.08 -18.41 -2.90
CA VAL A 169 -6.35 -17.81 -2.51
C VAL A 169 -6.40 -16.36 -2.97
N ALA A 170 -7.39 -16.03 -3.78
CA ALA A 170 -7.51 -14.71 -4.38
C ALA A 170 -7.84 -13.63 -3.34
N PHE A 171 -7.22 -12.47 -3.49
CA PHE A 171 -7.72 -11.24 -2.90
C PHE A 171 -8.86 -10.69 -3.75
N VAL A 172 -9.81 -10.04 -3.10
CA VAL A 172 -10.96 -9.39 -3.74
C VAL A 172 -10.77 -7.88 -3.68
N ASN A 173 -10.91 -7.23 -4.82
CA ASN A 173 -11.07 -5.79 -4.93
C ASN A 173 -12.54 -5.49 -5.22
N THR A 174 -13.18 -4.67 -4.41
CA THR A 174 -14.60 -4.32 -4.56
C THR A 174 -14.86 -3.23 -5.61
N SER A 175 -13.81 -2.60 -6.10
CA SER A 175 -13.85 -1.61 -7.18
C SER A 175 -13.50 -2.29 -8.50
N GLY A 176 -14.15 -1.92 -9.58
CA GLY A 176 -13.76 -2.38 -10.92
C GLY A 176 -12.44 -1.76 -11.42
N ASP A 177 -11.94 -0.73 -10.74
CA ASP A 177 -10.70 -0.02 -11.07
C ASP A 177 -9.78 0.01 -9.82
N PRO A 178 -8.62 -0.70 -9.86
CA PRO A 178 -7.69 -0.77 -8.74
C PRO A 178 -7.00 0.58 -8.42
N TYR A 179 -7.01 1.53 -9.34
CA TYR A 179 -6.53 2.89 -9.08
C TYR A 179 -7.60 3.76 -8.41
N THR A 180 -8.88 3.39 -8.50
CA THR A 180 -9.97 4.03 -7.75
C THR A 180 -10.02 3.53 -6.31
N ASN A 181 -9.83 2.23 -6.11
CA ASN A 181 -9.64 1.61 -4.81
C ASN A 181 -8.49 0.61 -4.91
N SER A 182 -7.35 0.96 -4.35
CA SER A 182 -6.13 0.13 -4.40
C SER A 182 -6.07 -0.95 -3.31
N VAL A 183 -7.14 -1.09 -2.51
CA VAL A 183 -7.20 -2.06 -1.44
C VAL A 183 -7.81 -3.37 -1.94
N PHE A 184 -7.06 -4.45 -1.73
CA PHE A 184 -7.50 -5.81 -1.99
C PHE A 184 -7.58 -6.55 -0.65
N THR A 185 -8.63 -7.32 -0.42
CA THR A 185 -8.85 -8.02 0.83
C THR A 185 -9.13 -9.49 0.60
N THR A 186 -8.71 -10.32 1.53
CA THR A 186 -9.14 -11.71 1.61
C THR A 186 -9.29 -12.11 3.06
N THR A 187 -10.14 -13.09 3.33
CA THR A 187 -10.26 -13.69 4.65
C THR A 187 -10.04 -15.19 4.51
N VAL A 188 -9.12 -15.71 5.29
CA VAL A 188 -8.72 -17.11 5.26
C VAL A 188 -8.86 -17.73 6.64
N PRO A 189 -9.09 -19.05 6.75
CA PRO A 189 -9.07 -19.75 8.03
C PRO A 189 -7.71 -19.60 8.70
N ALA A 190 -7.70 -19.63 10.02
CA ALA A 190 -6.47 -19.84 10.77
C ALA A 190 -5.85 -21.19 10.41
N LEU A 191 -4.53 -21.27 10.40
CA LEU A 191 -3.85 -22.55 10.28
C LEU A 191 -4.03 -23.35 11.58
N VAL A 192 -4.91 -24.34 11.57
CA VAL A 192 -5.22 -25.18 12.73
C VAL A 192 -4.90 -26.62 12.36
N THR A 193 -3.99 -27.24 13.08
CA THR A 193 -3.63 -28.66 12.88
C THR A 193 -4.20 -29.57 13.96
N ASP A 194 -4.61 -28.99 15.08
CA ASP A 194 -5.19 -29.69 16.25
C ASP A 194 -6.14 -28.75 16.99
N ASN A 195 -6.62 -29.14 18.15
CA ASN A 195 -7.55 -28.38 19.00
C ASN A 195 -6.87 -27.37 19.95
N THR A 196 -5.57 -27.10 19.80
CA THR A 196 -4.82 -26.21 20.68
C THR A 196 -4.83 -24.74 20.24
N GLY A 197 -5.52 -24.43 19.16
CA GLY A 197 -5.60 -23.09 18.57
C GLY A 197 -4.85 -22.96 17.25
N ALA A 198 -4.78 -21.75 16.73
CA ALA A 198 -4.07 -21.46 15.50
C ALA A 198 -2.55 -21.59 15.68
N LYS A 199 -1.89 -22.14 14.69
CA LYS A 199 -0.44 -22.28 14.60
C LYS A 199 0.18 -21.07 13.89
N ASP A 200 1.50 -20.93 14.05
CA ASP A 200 2.27 -19.99 13.23
C ASP A 200 2.10 -20.31 11.75
N ALA A 201 1.85 -19.30 10.97
CA ALA A 201 1.68 -19.41 9.54
C ALA A 201 2.51 -18.36 8.81
N TYR A 202 2.85 -18.66 7.56
CA TYR A 202 3.63 -17.78 6.69
C TYR A 202 2.96 -17.69 5.33
N PHE A 203 3.04 -16.52 4.70
CA PHE A 203 2.56 -16.35 3.34
C PHE A 203 3.34 -15.30 2.56
N LEU A 204 3.31 -15.43 1.25
CA LEU A 204 3.67 -14.42 0.27
C LEU A 204 2.42 -14.00 -0.49
N ILE A 205 2.48 -12.85 -1.10
CA ILE A 205 1.47 -12.40 -2.05
C ILE A 205 2.03 -12.65 -3.44
N LYS A 206 1.26 -13.29 -4.31
CA LYS A 206 1.57 -13.48 -5.72
C LYS A 206 0.68 -12.58 -6.56
N SER A 207 1.27 -11.82 -7.47
CA SER A 207 0.51 -11.07 -8.44
C SER A 207 0.06 -11.95 -9.60
N ASN A 208 -0.88 -11.47 -10.41
CA ASN A 208 -1.36 -12.18 -11.59
C ASN A 208 -0.25 -12.48 -12.62
N SER A 209 0.77 -11.64 -12.70
CA SER A 209 1.97 -11.88 -13.54
C SER A 209 2.99 -12.83 -12.88
N GLY A 210 2.72 -13.35 -11.69
CA GLY A 210 3.59 -14.28 -10.96
C GLY A 210 4.68 -13.61 -10.10
N LYS A 211 4.71 -12.29 -10.03
CA LYS A 211 5.65 -11.57 -9.15
C LYS A 211 5.31 -11.81 -7.69
N SER A 212 6.34 -11.87 -6.84
CA SER A 212 6.18 -12.07 -5.39
C SER A 212 6.27 -10.74 -4.65
N LEU A 213 5.37 -10.56 -3.67
CA LEU A 213 5.43 -9.48 -2.69
C LEU A 213 5.45 -10.10 -1.29
N GLY A 214 6.19 -9.49 -0.39
CA GLY A 214 6.30 -9.94 1.00
C GLY A 214 6.76 -8.81 1.91
N ALA A 215 7.13 -9.15 3.15
CA ALA A 215 7.62 -8.19 4.11
C ALA A 215 9.05 -7.72 3.79
N VAL A 216 9.39 -6.52 4.27
CA VAL A 216 10.75 -5.98 4.21
C VAL A 216 11.67 -6.78 5.11
N ASP A 217 11.21 -7.06 6.33
CA ASP A 217 12.00 -7.76 7.36
C ASP A 217 11.60 -9.23 7.44
N ALA A 218 12.59 -10.10 7.65
CA ALA A 218 12.35 -11.51 7.95
C ALA A 218 11.68 -11.67 9.32
N ASP A 219 10.84 -12.71 9.45
CA ASP A 219 10.12 -13.05 10.68
C ASP A 219 9.26 -11.92 11.27
N ASN A 220 8.84 -10.98 10.43
CA ASN A 220 7.97 -9.90 10.84
C ASN A 220 6.56 -10.42 11.15
N ASP A 221 6.18 -10.38 12.44
CA ASP A 221 4.88 -10.72 12.99
C ASP A 221 4.04 -9.46 13.32
N ALA A 222 4.33 -8.36 12.67
CA ALA A 222 3.58 -7.13 12.85
C ALA A 222 2.19 -7.25 12.19
N PRO A 223 1.13 -6.71 12.83
CA PRO A 223 -0.22 -6.72 12.26
C PRO A 223 -0.35 -5.83 11.02
N GLU A 224 0.63 -5.00 10.73
CA GLU A 224 0.72 -4.14 9.56
C GLU A 224 2.18 -3.86 9.20
N GLY A 225 2.45 -3.57 7.93
CA GLY A 225 3.81 -3.28 7.48
C GLY A 225 3.87 -2.93 6.00
N ASN A 226 5.10 -2.72 5.53
CA ASN A 226 5.37 -2.40 4.14
C ASN A 226 5.62 -3.67 3.33
N LEU A 227 5.14 -3.65 2.09
CA LEU A 227 5.38 -4.68 1.09
C LEU A 227 6.57 -4.30 0.20
N ILE A 228 7.37 -5.28 -0.15
CA ILE A 228 8.36 -5.16 -1.22
C ILE A 228 8.01 -6.11 -2.36
N LEU A 229 8.21 -5.64 -3.58
CA LEU A 229 8.15 -6.47 -4.78
C LEU A 229 9.54 -7.02 -5.05
N SER A 230 9.76 -8.29 -4.74
CA SER A 230 11.06 -8.95 -4.93
C SER A 230 10.88 -10.47 -4.95
N GLU A 231 11.62 -11.15 -5.81
CA GLU A 231 11.69 -12.62 -5.78
C GLU A 231 12.30 -13.16 -4.47
N THR A 232 13.04 -12.30 -3.77
CA THR A 232 13.65 -12.59 -2.46
C THR A 232 12.88 -11.92 -1.31
N ALA A 233 11.62 -11.53 -1.51
CA ALA A 233 10.80 -10.96 -0.44
C ALA A 233 10.61 -11.98 0.69
N ASN A 234 10.65 -11.49 1.93
CA ASN A 234 10.46 -12.34 3.09
C ASN A 234 8.97 -12.68 3.24
N PRO A 235 8.62 -13.93 3.58
CA PRO A 235 7.26 -14.28 3.92
C PRO A 235 6.76 -13.45 5.11
N ILE A 236 5.49 -13.08 5.06
CA ILE A 236 4.81 -12.41 6.17
C ILE A 236 4.40 -13.49 7.16
N LYS A 237 4.77 -13.31 8.43
CA LYS A 237 4.44 -14.22 9.53
C LYS A 237 3.13 -13.82 10.19
N ILE A 238 2.36 -14.82 10.59
CA ILE A 238 1.22 -14.69 11.48
C ILE A 238 1.44 -15.65 12.64
N SER A 239 1.68 -15.13 13.83
CA SER A 239 1.81 -15.96 15.02
C SER A 239 0.51 -16.64 15.38
N GLY A 240 0.63 -17.88 15.83
CA GLY A 240 -0.45 -18.66 16.36
C GLY A 240 -1.17 -18.01 17.55
N GLY A 241 -2.25 -18.60 17.98
CA GLY A 241 -3.04 -18.09 19.11
C GLY A 241 -4.51 -18.49 19.05
N ASP A 242 -5.32 -17.85 19.89
CA ASP A 242 -6.76 -18.10 19.94
C ASP A 242 -7.51 -17.17 18.97
N TYR A 243 -7.53 -17.57 17.69
CA TYR A 243 -8.32 -16.94 16.64
C TYR A 243 -8.78 -18.00 15.63
N LYS A 244 -9.84 -17.71 14.87
CA LYS A 244 -10.46 -18.66 13.92
C LYS A 244 -10.18 -18.33 12.47
N SER A 245 -9.96 -17.06 12.18
CA SER A 245 -9.68 -16.61 10.82
C SER A 245 -8.80 -15.35 10.81
N VAL A 246 -8.25 -15.09 9.65
CA VAL A 246 -7.37 -13.96 9.40
C VAL A 246 -7.92 -13.19 8.20
N ARG A 247 -8.24 -11.92 8.41
CA ARG A 247 -8.50 -10.98 7.32
C ARG A 247 -7.20 -10.29 6.97
N ILE A 248 -6.84 -10.33 5.72
CA ILE A 248 -5.63 -9.69 5.18
C ILE A 248 -6.06 -8.66 4.17
N SER A 249 -5.57 -7.44 4.34
CA SER A 249 -5.76 -6.34 3.39
C SER A 249 -4.40 -5.90 2.86
N ILE A 250 -4.31 -5.64 1.57
CA ILE A 250 -3.14 -5.06 0.93
C ILE A 250 -3.55 -3.78 0.23
N ASN A 251 -2.79 -2.71 0.42
CA ASN A 251 -2.97 -1.45 -0.31
C ASN A 251 -1.83 -1.33 -1.33
N MET A 252 -2.14 -1.58 -2.58
CA MET A 252 -1.13 -1.63 -3.65
C MET A 252 -0.64 -0.25 -4.09
N MET A 253 -1.40 0.82 -3.79
CA MET A 253 -0.96 2.18 -4.02
C MET A 253 0.09 2.62 -3.01
N GLU A 254 -0.07 2.20 -1.76
CA GLU A 254 0.83 2.56 -0.66
C GLU A 254 1.92 1.51 -0.44
N GLY A 255 1.78 0.32 -1.03
CA GLY A 255 2.70 -0.79 -0.81
C GLY A 255 2.66 -1.30 0.64
N THR A 256 1.47 -1.43 1.24
CA THR A 256 1.30 -1.84 2.64
C THR A 256 0.40 -3.05 2.79
N TYR A 257 0.52 -3.76 3.91
CA TYR A 257 -0.40 -4.82 4.31
C TYR A 257 -0.92 -4.59 5.73
N LYS A 258 -2.10 -5.15 6.00
CA LYS A 258 -2.72 -5.21 7.33
C LYS A 258 -3.30 -6.58 7.57
N ILE A 259 -3.12 -7.11 8.79
CA ILE A 259 -3.59 -8.41 9.26
C ILE A 259 -4.52 -8.21 10.44
N GLU A 260 -5.71 -8.77 10.37
CA GLU A 260 -6.70 -8.74 11.44
C GLU A 260 -7.08 -10.18 11.80
N LYS A 261 -6.76 -10.59 13.03
CA LYS A 261 -7.16 -11.89 13.58
C LYS A 261 -8.59 -11.78 14.10
N THR A 262 -9.49 -12.68 13.69
CA THR A 262 -10.91 -12.61 14.06
C THR A 262 -11.39 -13.91 14.70
N MET A 263 -12.37 -13.79 15.61
CA MET A 263 -13.06 -14.91 16.21
C MET A 263 -14.38 -15.22 15.50
N ASP A 264 -14.90 -14.25 14.73
CA ASP A 264 -16.22 -14.32 14.12
C ASP A 264 -16.13 -14.63 12.64
N ALA A 265 -16.77 -15.75 12.27
CA ALA A 265 -17.08 -16.03 10.88
C ALA A 265 -17.97 -17.26 10.73
N PRO A 266 -18.76 -17.38 9.65
CA PRO A 266 -19.45 -18.62 9.32
C PRO A 266 -18.46 -19.76 9.24
N HIS A 267 -18.63 -20.78 10.09
CA HIS A 267 -17.71 -21.90 10.16
C HIS A 267 -18.46 -23.20 10.48
N LEU A 268 -17.82 -24.31 10.14
CA LEU A 268 -18.25 -25.66 10.49
C LEU A 268 -17.22 -26.27 11.43
N TRP A 269 -17.66 -26.97 12.44
CA TRP A 269 -16.82 -27.76 13.31
C TRP A 269 -16.59 -29.15 12.71
N ILE A 270 -15.45 -29.76 13.01
CA ILE A 270 -15.07 -31.10 12.54
C ILE A 270 -14.87 -32.03 13.75
N PRO A 271 -15.93 -32.40 14.48
CA PRO A 271 -15.80 -33.38 15.55
C PRO A 271 -15.47 -34.78 15.00
N GLY A 272 -14.57 -35.49 15.70
CA GLY A 272 -14.15 -36.81 15.28
C GLY A 272 -13.20 -37.49 16.26
N ASN A 273 -12.62 -38.62 15.85
CA ASN A 273 -11.69 -39.40 16.67
C ASN A 273 -10.47 -38.61 17.14
N HIS A 274 -10.02 -37.67 16.34
CA HIS A 274 -8.83 -36.83 16.59
C HIS A 274 -8.97 -35.92 17.83
N GLN A 275 -10.20 -35.69 18.35
CA GLN A 275 -10.48 -34.85 19.51
C GLN A 275 -11.60 -35.40 20.38
N GLU A 276 -11.78 -36.72 20.41
CA GLU A 276 -12.75 -37.43 21.28
C GLU A 276 -14.22 -37.04 21.03
N TRP A 277 -14.55 -36.67 19.78
CA TRP A 277 -15.91 -36.34 19.36
C TRP A 277 -16.57 -35.17 20.14
N LYS A 278 -15.79 -34.18 20.56
CA LYS A 278 -16.26 -32.97 21.28
C LYS A 278 -16.44 -31.77 20.34
N PRO A 279 -17.65 -31.45 19.83
CA PRO A 279 -17.83 -30.40 18.84
C PRO A 279 -17.28 -29.03 19.27
N SER A 280 -17.44 -28.67 20.57
CA SER A 280 -16.94 -27.38 21.09
C SER A 280 -15.42 -27.21 21.10
N GLN A 281 -14.67 -28.32 20.93
CA GLN A 281 -13.22 -28.36 20.90
C GLN A 281 -12.70 -28.75 19.51
N ALA A 282 -13.61 -28.94 18.55
CA ALA A 282 -13.25 -29.39 17.22
C ALA A 282 -12.57 -28.28 16.39
N PRO A 283 -11.64 -28.66 15.51
CA PRO A 283 -11.16 -27.71 14.49
C PRO A 283 -12.30 -27.24 13.60
N THR A 284 -12.12 -26.14 12.93
CA THR A 284 -13.17 -25.50 12.14
C THR A 284 -12.75 -25.26 10.71
N LEU A 285 -13.68 -25.47 9.78
CA LEU A 285 -13.61 -24.89 8.44
C LEU A 285 -14.30 -23.54 8.42
N TYR A 286 -13.80 -22.66 7.61
CA TYR A 286 -14.27 -21.30 7.52
C TYR A 286 -14.79 -20.98 6.11
N LYS A 287 -15.83 -20.16 6.02
CA LYS A 287 -16.35 -19.65 4.75
C LYS A 287 -15.96 -18.19 4.57
N PRO A 288 -14.92 -17.90 3.77
CA PRO A 288 -14.50 -16.52 3.51
C PRO A 288 -15.62 -15.71 2.87
N GLU A 289 -15.65 -14.42 3.14
CA GLU A 289 -16.58 -13.49 2.51
C GLU A 289 -16.45 -13.55 0.98
N GLY A 290 -17.57 -13.65 0.29
CA GLY A 290 -17.61 -13.78 -1.17
C GLY A 290 -17.31 -15.19 -1.70
N ASN A 291 -17.02 -16.17 -0.84
CA ASN A 291 -16.80 -17.56 -1.24
C ASN A 291 -18.03 -18.43 -0.98
N ASN A 292 -18.23 -19.46 -1.78
CA ASN A 292 -19.33 -20.42 -1.63
C ASN A 292 -18.93 -21.70 -0.89
N ALA A 293 -17.66 -21.84 -0.52
CA ALA A 293 -17.13 -23.02 0.14
C ALA A 293 -16.66 -22.73 1.57
N TYR A 294 -16.86 -23.71 2.47
CA TYR A 294 -16.13 -23.80 3.73
C TYR A 294 -14.82 -24.53 3.46
N TRP A 295 -13.72 -24.02 3.93
CA TRP A 295 -12.43 -24.65 3.73
C TRP A 295 -11.47 -24.35 4.88
N GLY A 296 -10.44 -25.18 5.00
CA GLY A 296 -9.43 -25.05 6.03
C GLY A 296 -8.60 -26.31 6.14
N MET A 297 -7.70 -26.28 7.09
CA MET A 297 -6.81 -27.40 7.40
C MET A 297 -7.21 -28.05 8.71
N SER A 298 -7.11 -29.36 8.78
CA SER A 298 -7.31 -30.09 10.01
C SER A 298 -6.45 -31.36 10.05
N GLU A 299 -5.90 -31.66 11.22
CA GLU A 299 -5.39 -32.99 11.52
C GLU A 299 -6.57 -33.90 11.83
N LEU A 300 -6.69 -34.99 11.09
CA LEU A 300 -7.74 -35.99 11.23
C LEU A 300 -7.14 -37.36 11.52
N ASN A 301 -7.90 -38.19 12.20
CA ASN A 301 -7.54 -39.57 12.50
C ASN A 301 -8.80 -40.41 12.62
N GLY A 302 -9.11 -41.21 11.59
CA GLY A 302 -10.30 -42.06 11.55
C GLY A 302 -11.59 -41.29 11.33
N GLY A 303 -12.66 -41.66 12.03
CA GLY A 303 -14.02 -41.13 11.86
C GLY A 303 -14.18 -39.67 12.24
N PHE A 304 -14.93 -38.91 11.45
CA PHE A 304 -15.33 -37.54 11.76
C PHE A 304 -16.64 -37.17 11.06
N LYS A 305 -17.24 -36.07 11.51
CA LYS A 305 -18.39 -35.40 10.86
C LYS A 305 -18.15 -33.92 10.78
N PHE A 306 -19.05 -33.21 10.12
CA PHE A 306 -19.14 -31.76 10.23
C PHE A 306 -20.38 -31.38 11.02
N THR A 307 -20.30 -30.32 11.84
CA THR A 307 -21.46 -29.77 12.53
C THR A 307 -21.54 -28.26 12.27
N ALA A 308 -22.79 -27.75 12.16
CA ALA A 308 -23.03 -26.32 11.98
C ALA A 308 -22.96 -25.53 13.29
N GLN A 309 -22.76 -26.22 14.42
CA GLN A 309 -22.75 -25.66 15.77
C GLN A 309 -21.73 -26.40 16.65
N PRO A 310 -21.28 -25.81 17.78
CA PRO A 310 -20.30 -26.42 18.69
C PRO A 310 -20.89 -27.46 19.67
N TYR A 311 -22.01 -28.09 19.29
CA TYR A 311 -22.67 -29.12 20.07
C TYR A 311 -23.33 -30.14 19.14
N TRP A 312 -23.70 -31.32 19.70
CA TRP A 312 -24.41 -32.34 18.95
C TRP A 312 -25.89 -32.01 18.81
N PRO A 313 -26.50 -32.27 17.63
CA PRO A 313 -27.94 -32.22 17.49
C PRO A 313 -28.59 -33.24 18.40
N ASP A 314 -29.61 -32.85 19.13
CA ASP A 314 -30.42 -33.73 20.00
C ASP A 314 -31.89 -33.76 19.65
N GLY A 315 -32.26 -33.18 18.50
CA GLY A 315 -33.66 -33.09 18.04
C GLY A 315 -34.46 -31.94 18.67
N SER A 316 -33.95 -31.31 19.72
CA SER A 316 -34.62 -30.18 20.41
C SER A 316 -33.91 -28.86 20.18
N ASN A 317 -32.61 -28.86 19.84
CA ASN A 317 -31.76 -27.68 19.74
C ASN A 317 -31.60 -27.15 18.30
N GLY A 318 -32.24 -27.79 17.30
CA GLY A 318 -32.17 -27.37 15.89
C GLY A 318 -30.79 -27.49 15.24
N GLY A 319 -29.86 -28.21 15.87
CA GLY A 319 -28.53 -28.43 15.35
C GLY A 319 -28.52 -29.31 14.10
N LEU A 320 -27.50 -29.19 13.32
CA LEU A 320 -27.26 -29.96 12.08
C LEU A 320 -25.89 -30.66 12.15
N ASP A 321 -25.86 -31.93 11.76
CA ASP A 321 -24.63 -32.67 11.53
C ASP A 321 -24.62 -33.30 10.12
N TYR A 322 -23.44 -33.43 9.56
CA TYR A 322 -23.23 -33.88 8.19
C TYR A 322 -22.24 -35.04 8.20
N GLY A 323 -22.77 -36.24 8.08
CA GLY A 323 -21.96 -37.46 7.97
C GLY A 323 -21.75 -37.94 6.56
N TYR A 324 -21.31 -39.21 6.41
CA TYR A 324 -20.91 -39.78 5.12
C TYR A 324 -22.02 -39.72 4.06
N ASP A 325 -23.27 -40.00 4.42
CA ASP A 325 -24.36 -40.06 3.46
C ASP A 325 -24.84 -38.70 2.96
N TYR A 326 -24.46 -37.63 3.64
CA TYR A 326 -24.80 -36.27 3.24
C TYR A 326 -24.07 -35.84 1.95
N PHE A 327 -22.83 -36.26 1.78
CA PHE A 327 -21.98 -35.79 0.68
C PHE A 327 -22.09 -36.67 -0.56
N THR A 328 -22.16 -36.03 -1.73
CA THR A 328 -22.15 -36.73 -3.03
C THR A 328 -20.74 -37.04 -3.50
N SER A 329 -19.77 -36.16 -3.23
CA SER A 329 -18.35 -36.37 -3.51
C SER A 329 -17.59 -36.61 -2.22
N LYS A 330 -16.83 -37.69 -2.15
CA LYS A 330 -16.14 -38.17 -0.96
C LYS A 330 -14.73 -38.66 -1.31
N GLU A 331 -14.03 -37.91 -2.16
CA GLU A 331 -12.73 -38.30 -2.66
C GLU A 331 -11.75 -38.64 -1.52
N GLY A 332 -11.23 -39.86 -1.54
CA GLY A 332 -10.29 -40.36 -0.55
C GLY A 332 -10.90 -40.73 0.81
N MET A 333 -12.21 -40.48 1.04
CA MET A 333 -12.88 -40.73 2.32
C MET A 333 -13.63 -42.08 2.31
N THR A 334 -13.63 -42.77 3.44
CA THR A 334 -14.38 -44.00 3.65
C THR A 334 -15.53 -43.83 4.62
N ASN A 335 -16.50 -44.76 4.61
CA ASN A 335 -17.60 -44.78 5.56
C ASN A 335 -17.21 -45.57 6.81
N ASP A 336 -17.31 -44.93 7.96
CA ASP A 336 -17.12 -45.53 9.26
C ASP A 336 -18.41 -45.35 10.14
N GLY A 337 -19.35 -46.27 9.97
CA GLY A 337 -20.62 -46.24 10.71
C GLY A 337 -21.47 -44.97 10.49
N GLY A 338 -21.46 -44.43 9.23
CA GLY A 338 -22.16 -43.17 8.90
C GLY A 338 -21.27 -41.92 9.06
N ASN A 339 -20.06 -42.07 9.54
CA ASN A 339 -19.08 -41.01 9.62
C ASN A 339 -18.19 -41.00 8.38
N LEU A 340 -17.65 -39.84 8.01
CA LEU A 340 -16.51 -39.75 7.10
C LEU A 340 -15.28 -40.28 7.83
N SER A 341 -14.37 -40.94 7.14
CA SER A 341 -13.14 -41.42 7.75
C SER A 341 -11.94 -41.23 6.81
N LEU A 342 -10.83 -40.78 7.37
CA LEU A 342 -9.53 -40.61 6.73
C LEU A 342 -8.43 -41.21 7.61
N PRO A 343 -7.33 -41.74 7.04
CA PRO A 343 -6.14 -42.10 7.80
C PRO A 343 -5.63 -40.90 8.63
N GLN A 344 -4.77 -41.19 9.62
CA GLN A 344 -4.12 -40.08 10.35
C GLN A 344 -3.28 -39.22 9.41
N GLY A 345 -3.52 -37.91 9.45
CA GLY A 345 -2.81 -36.93 8.61
C GLY A 345 -3.40 -35.53 8.73
N ILE A 346 -2.71 -34.58 8.13
CA ILE A 346 -3.18 -33.22 7.98
C ILE A 346 -3.83 -33.10 6.59
N TYR A 347 -5.05 -32.61 6.56
CA TYR A 347 -5.86 -32.53 5.34
C TYR A 347 -6.34 -31.10 5.09
N TYR A 348 -6.23 -30.67 3.84
CA TYR A 348 -6.97 -29.52 3.34
C TYR A 348 -8.37 -29.98 2.94
N LEU A 349 -9.37 -29.41 3.58
CA LEU A 349 -10.77 -29.73 3.33
C LEU A 349 -11.47 -28.53 2.69
N SER A 350 -12.26 -28.81 1.67
CA SER A 350 -13.09 -27.80 1.01
C SER A 350 -14.48 -28.37 0.79
N LEU A 351 -15.51 -27.72 1.35
CA LEU A 351 -16.90 -28.14 1.24
C LEU A 351 -17.70 -27.06 0.51
N ILE A 352 -18.24 -27.46 -0.64
CA ILE A 352 -19.12 -26.63 -1.48
C ILE A 352 -20.54 -27.11 -1.27
N HIS A 353 -21.50 -26.21 -1.09
CA HIS A 353 -22.93 -26.49 -0.96
C HIS A 353 -23.33 -27.21 0.35
N ILE A 354 -22.98 -26.67 1.50
CA ILE A 354 -23.67 -26.98 2.77
C ILE A 354 -24.61 -25.83 3.15
#